data_a16f29da838a56f81ebf2fb091b2fdaf
#
_entry.id   a16f29da838a56f81ebf2fb091b2fdaf
#
_cell.length_a   1.000
_cell.length_b   1.000
_cell.length_c   1.000
_cell.angle_alpha   90.00
_cell.angle_beta   90.00
_cell.angle_gamma   90.00
#
_symmetry.space_group_name_H-M   'P 1'
#
loop_
_entity.id
_entity.type
_entity.pdbx_description
1 polymer ?
#
loop_
_entity_poly.entity_id
_entity_poly.type
_entity_poly.pdbx_seq_one_letter_code
_entity_poly.pdbx_strand_id
1 'polypeptide(L)'
;MNSIRTRTRRTALVAATATAAFLLAACGGGSGDDSGGSAHEGPHGSASASADAGSTPGNETGEKAHNAQDVAFAQGMIPHHRQALEMARLAADRSASAEVENLAARIEKAQDPEITTMTGWLTAWGEDVPEPVAPNASPGATEPMPGMDHSGHLGMPGMMDGQDMAELERASGRAFDTMFLTMMVEHHEGAVEMAGTEQAEGRYAPARALADDIVTAQNAEITEMNKLLGKK
;
A
#
# COMPACT_ATOMS: atom_id res chain seq x y z
N MET A 1 25.21 -48.41 32.01
CA MET A 1 24.49 -49.05 30.90
C MET A 1 23.45 -48.08 30.43
N ASN A 2 23.77 -47.29 29.40
CA ASN A 2 22.88 -46.23 28.86
C ASN A 2 22.24 -46.75 27.58
N SER A 3 20.92 -46.89 27.58
CA SER A 3 20.13 -47.22 26.39
C SER A 3 19.68 -45.94 25.69
N ILE A 4 20.29 -45.63 24.56
CA ILE A 4 19.90 -44.58 23.65
C ILE A 4 18.72 -45.10 22.80
N ARG A 5 17.52 -44.54 23.00
CA ARG A 5 16.35 -44.82 22.13
C ARG A 5 16.30 -43.80 21.00
N THR A 6 16.72 -44.25 19.82
CA THR A 6 16.58 -43.52 18.57
C THR A 6 15.12 -43.52 18.12
N ARG A 7 14.45 -42.36 18.09
CA ARG A 7 13.11 -42.21 17.49
C ARG A 7 13.24 -41.78 16.03
N THR A 8 12.99 -42.73 15.14
CA THR A 8 12.89 -42.48 13.70
C THR A 8 11.60 -41.73 13.39
N ARG A 9 11.71 -40.50 12.92
CA ARG A 9 10.57 -39.74 12.40
C ARG A 9 10.36 -40.09 10.93
N ARG A 10 9.21 -40.66 10.62
CA ARG A 10 8.75 -40.93 9.26
C ARG A 10 8.16 -39.62 8.71
N THR A 11 8.78 -39.06 7.69
CA THR A 11 8.26 -37.96 6.88
C THR A 11 7.28 -38.54 5.86
N ALA A 12 6.01 -38.09 5.94
CA ALA A 12 5.04 -38.37 4.89
C ALA A 12 4.97 -37.12 3.97
N LEU A 13 5.47 -37.29 2.74
CA LEU A 13 5.25 -36.34 1.66
C LEU A 13 3.81 -36.51 1.13
N VAL A 14 3.00 -35.47 1.22
CA VAL A 14 1.75 -35.36 0.46
C VAL A 14 1.97 -34.31 -0.62
N ALA A 15 2.08 -34.77 -1.87
CA ALA A 15 2.10 -33.93 -3.04
C ALA A 15 0.65 -33.70 -3.50
N ALA A 16 0.17 -32.48 -3.39
CA ALA A 16 -1.09 -32.05 -3.99
C ALA A 16 -0.80 -31.20 -5.23
N THR A 17 -0.98 -31.79 -6.42
CA THR A 17 -0.92 -31.08 -7.70
C THR A 17 -2.30 -30.51 -8.02
N ALA A 18 -2.44 -29.19 -7.97
CA ALA A 18 -3.60 -28.48 -8.49
C ALA A 18 -3.27 -27.95 -9.89
N THR A 19 -3.84 -28.57 -10.92
CA THR A 19 -3.80 -28.09 -12.30
C THR A 19 -4.93 -27.11 -12.53
N ALA A 20 -4.61 -25.84 -12.75
CA ALA A 20 -5.55 -24.83 -13.21
C ALA A 20 -5.58 -24.82 -14.75
N ALA A 21 -6.72 -25.13 -15.34
CA ALA A 21 -6.95 -25.08 -16.78
C ALA A 21 -7.42 -23.67 -17.17
N PHE A 22 -6.63 -22.99 -18.00
CA PHE A 22 -7.04 -21.75 -18.66
C PHE A 22 -7.87 -22.07 -19.91
N LEU A 23 -9.14 -21.65 -19.95
CA LEU A 23 -9.96 -21.65 -21.14
C LEU A 23 -9.83 -20.30 -21.85
N LEU A 24 -9.13 -20.30 -23.00
CA LEU A 24 -9.18 -19.19 -23.96
C LEU A 24 -10.46 -19.37 -24.81
N ALA A 25 -11.38 -18.42 -24.71
CA ALA A 25 -12.48 -18.28 -25.65
C ALA A 25 -12.10 -17.25 -26.72
N ALA A 26 -11.74 -17.72 -27.90
CA ALA A 26 -11.63 -16.93 -29.12
C ALA A 26 -12.99 -16.96 -29.83
N CYS A 27 -13.58 -15.80 -30.13
CA CYS A 27 -14.67 -15.59 -31.10
C CYS A 27 -14.17 -14.51 -32.05
N GLY A 28 -13.84 -14.78 -33.22
CA GLY A 28 -14.35 -15.24 -34.45
C GLY A 28 -15.21 -14.17 -35.17
N GLY A 29 -14.66 -13.64 -36.30
CA GLY A 29 -15.11 -12.55 -37.13
C GLY A 29 -16.46 -12.74 -37.80
N GLY A 30 -16.93 -11.67 -38.41
CA GLY A 30 -18.07 -11.59 -39.31
C GLY A 30 -17.92 -10.35 -40.19
N SER A 31 -17.44 -10.60 -41.41
CA SER A 31 -17.49 -9.65 -42.51
C SER A 31 -18.92 -9.53 -43.05
N GLY A 32 -19.32 -8.35 -43.45
CA GLY A 32 -20.54 -8.08 -44.19
C GLY A 32 -20.38 -6.79 -44.97
N ASP A 33 -20.02 -6.92 -46.23
CA ASP A 33 -20.16 -5.89 -47.28
C ASP A 33 -21.65 -5.54 -47.47
N ASP A 34 -21.99 -4.26 -47.66
CA ASP A 34 -22.78 -3.88 -48.83
C ASP A 34 -22.72 -2.38 -49.16
N SER A 35 -22.76 -2.15 -50.47
CA SER A 35 -22.57 -0.95 -51.23
C SER A 35 -23.79 0.00 -51.21
N GLY A 36 -23.57 1.28 -51.52
CA GLY A 36 -24.66 2.12 -52.04
C GLY A 36 -24.40 3.62 -51.90
N GLY A 37 -23.94 4.23 -52.97
CA GLY A 37 -23.62 5.61 -53.20
C GLY A 37 -24.79 6.58 -53.21
N SER A 38 -24.46 7.82 -53.13
CA SER A 38 -24.87 8.93 -54.05
C SER A 38 -24.29 10.26 -53.60
N ALA A 39 -23.74 10.93 -54.61
CA ALA A 39 -23.19 12.28 -54.54
C ALA A 39 -24.28 13.34 -54.43
N HIS A 40 -23.92 14.47 -53.74
CA HIS A 40 -24.47 15.79 -54.08
C HIS A 40 -23.41 16.87 -53.78
N GLU A 41 -23.07 17.53 -54.91
CA GLU A 41 -22.25 18.74 -54.94
C GLU A 41 -23.01 20.01 -54.55
N GLY A 42 -22.20 21.00 -54.05
CA GLY A 42 -22.39 22.40 -54.36
C GLY A 42 -22.47 23.36 -53.16
N PRO A 43 -22.04 24.62 -53.37
CA PRO A 43 -20.87 25.17 -52.77
C PRO A 43 -21.15 26.45 -51.93
N HIS A 44 -20.03 26.97 -51.33
CA HIS A 44 -19.75 28.36 -50.86
C HIS A 44 -20.31 28.85 -49.55
N GLY A 45 -19.37 29.30 -48.74
CA GLY A 45 -19.61 30.18 -47.58
C GLY A 45 -18.35 30.37 -46.71
N SER A 46 -17.41 31.23 -47.16
CA SER A 46 -16.34 31.74 -46.33
C SER A 46 -16.92 32.60 -45.20
N ALA A 47 -16.59 32.24 -43.95
CA ALA A 47 -16.60 33.14 -42.83
C ALA A 47 -15.44 32.81 -41.91
N SER A 48 -14.42 33.67 -41.93
CA SER A 48 -13.37 33.70 -40.92
C SER A 48 -13.99 34.07 -39.58
N ALA A 49 -13.80 33.16 -38.62
CA ALA A 49 -14.01 33.50 -37.21
C ALA A 49 -12.77 32.96 -36.45
N SER A 50 -12.15 33.87 -35.76
CA SER A 50 -10.96 33.67 -34.93
C SER A 50 -11.14 32.52 -33.96
N ALA A 51 -10.22 31.57 -33.94
CA ALA A 51 -10.18 30.53 -32.96
C ALA A 51 -9.69 31.11 -31.64
N ASP A 52 -10.59 31.21 -30.71
CA ASP A 52 -10.29 31.23 -29.30
C ASP A 52 -9.84 29.81 -28.93
N ALA A 53 -8.55 29.65 -28.54
CA ALA A 53 -8.01 28.42 -28.07
C ALA A 53 -8.52 28.13 -26.64
N GLY A 54 -9.79 27.73 -26.55
CA GLY A 54 -10.33 27.10 -25.36
C GLY A 54 -9.68 25.75 -25.17
N SER A 55 -8.81 25.63 -24.18
CA SER A 55 -8.33 24.34 -23.67
C SER A 55 -9.54 23.48 -23.35
N THR A 56 -9.77 22.46 -24.17
CA THR A 56 -10.72 21.41 -23.90
C THR A 56 -10.16 20.63 -22.71
N PRO A 57 -10.88 20.52 -21.57
CA PRO A 57 -10.51 19.54 -20.55
C PRO A 57 -10.62 18.17 -21.22
N GLY A 58 -9.50 17.47 -21.33
CA GLY A 58 -9.48 16.10 -21.82
C GLY A 58 -10.51 15.31 -21.02
N ASN A 59 -11.43 14.66 -21.72
CA ASN A 59 -12.38 13.72 -21.16
C ASN A 59 -11.59 12.47 -20.71
N GLU A 60 -10.97 12.55 -19.55
CA GLU A 60 -10.38 11.40 -18.90
C GLU A 60 -11.53 10.52 -18.43
N THR A 61 -11.67 9.38 -19.07
CA THR A 61 -12.63 8.33 -18.70
C THR A 61 -12.42 8.00 -17.23
N GLY A 62 -13.52 7.95 -16.45
CA GLY A 62 -13.54 7.94 -14.99
C GLY A 62 -12.66 6.91 -14.25
N GLU A 63 -12.07 5.94 -14.94
CA GLU A 63 -11.11 4.98 -14.35
C GLU A 63 -9.67 5.51 -14.23
N LYS A 64 -9.33 6.61 -14.91
CA LYS A 64 -7.99 7.23 -14.87
C LYS A 64 -7.93 8.53 -14.08
N ALA A 65 -9.07 9.09 -13.73
CA ALA A 65 -9.14 10.33 -13.00
C ALA A 65 -8.90 10.08 -11.51
N HIS A 66 -7.86 10.68 -10.95
CA HIS A 66 -7.62 10.78 -9.51
C HIS A 66 -8.06 12.16 -9.01
N ASN A 67 -8.11 12.32 -7.68
CA ASN A 67 -8.36 13.58 -7.01
C ASN A 67 -7.29 13.84 -5.93
N ALA A 68 -7.42 14.97 -5.22
CA ALA A 68 -6.47 15.33 -4.17
C ALA A 68 -6.45 14.33 -3.01
N GLN A 69 -7.54 13.62 -2.77
CA GLN A 69 -7.60 12.60 -1.71
C GLN A 69 -6.77 11.36 -2.10
N ASP A 70 -6.85 10.89 -3.35
CA ASP A 70 -6.03 9.76 -3.83
C ASP A 70 -4.53 10.09 -3.69
N VAL A 71 -4.14 11.34 -4.00
CA VAL A 71 -2.75 11.81 -3.84
C VAL A 71 -2.36 11.84 -2.36
N ALA A 72 -3.20 12.43 -1.51
CA ALA A 72 -2.95 12.53 -0.07
C ALA A 72 -2.86 11.13 0.58
N PHE A 73 -3.73 10.20 0.18
CA PHE A 73 -3.68 8.80 0.63
C PHE A 73 -2.35 8.14 0.28
N ALA A 74 -1.93 8.22 -0.98
CA ALA A 74 -0.67 7.59 -1.41
C ALA A 74 0.55 8.25 -0.73
N GLN A 75 0.58 9.59 -0.65
CA GLN A 75 1.66 10.33 0.00
C GLN A 75 1.74 10.09 1.51
N GLY A 76 0.62 9.89 2.18
CA GLY A 76 0.57 9.56 3.61
C GLY A 76 0.87 8.10 3.89
N MET A 77 0.26 7.16 3.14
CA MET A 77 0.38 5.73 3.40
C MET A 77 1.78 5.18 3.07
N ILE A 78 2.51 5.74 2.12
CA ILE A 78 3.89 5.33 1.80
C ILE A 78 4.82 5.46 3.01
N PRO A 79 4.99 6.63 3.66
CA PRO A 79 5.84 6.74 4.86
C PRO A 79 5.29 5.94 6.04
N HIS A 80 3.97 5.83 6.18
CA HIS A 80 3.32 5.01 7.18
C HIS A 80 3.74 3.53 7.04
N HIS A 81 3.59 2.93 5.88
CA HIS A 81 4.01 1.57 5.63
C HIS A 81 5.53 1.36 5.80
N ARG A 82 6.35 2.33 5.39
CA ARG A 82 7.80 2.27 5.61
C ARG A 82 8.16 2.14 7.08
N GLN A 83 7.46 2.85 7.97
CA GLN A 83 7.67 2.71 9.41
C GLN A 83 7.28 1.31 9.91
N ALA A 84 6.16 0.75 9.46
CA ALA A 84 5.81 -0.62 9.80
C ALA A 84 6.87 -1.64 9.36
N LEU A 85 7.46 -1.46 8.15
CA LEU A 85 8.56 -2.30 7.69
C LEU A 85 9.82 -2.14 8.56
N GLU A 86 10.12 -0.93 9.01
CA GLU A 86 11.23 -0.67 9.92
C GLU A 86 11.03 -1.40 11.25
N MET A 87 9.84 -1.29 11.85
CA MET A 87 9.48 -2.01 13.06
C MET A 87 9.52 -3.54 12.86
N ALA A 88 8.98 -4.05 11.74
CA ALA A 88 8.92 -5.47 11.44
C ALA A 88 10.31 -6.11 11.30
N ARG A 89 11.25 -5.41 10.67
CA ARG A 89 12.64 -5.89 10.52
C ARG A 89 13.37 -6.10 11.84
N LEU A 90 13.01 -5.38 12.89
CA LEU A 90 13.60 -5.57 14.22
C LEU A 90 13.21 -6.91 14.83
N ALA A 91 12.06 -7.49 14.44
CA ALA A 91 11.56 -8.73 15.04
C ALA A 91 12.48 -9.93 14.82
N ALA A 92 13.15 -10.01 13.67
CA ALA A 92 14.04 -11.13 13.32
C ALA A 92 15.18 -11.34 14.34
N ASP A 93 15.70 -10.25 14.92
CA ASP A 93 16.85 -10.31 15.83
C ASP A 93 16.46 -10.06 17.30
N ARG A 94 15.25 -9.58 17.57
CA ARG A 94 14.85 -9.06 18.89
C ARG A 94 13.68 -9.79 19.53
N SER A 95 12.83 -10.46 18.74
CA SER A 95 11.68 -11.21 19.25
C SER A 95 12.09 -12.44 20.05
N ALA A 96 11.26 -12.82 21.04
CA ALA A 96 11.34 -14.11 21.72
C ALA A 96 10.31 -15.11 21.21
N SER A 97 9.39 -14.69 20.36
CA SER A 97 8.22 -15.46 19.93
C SER A 97 8.26 -15.66 18.40
N ALA A 98 8.26 -16.93 18.00
CA ALA A 98 8.15 -17.28 16.57
C ALA A 98 6.83 -16.79 15.95
N GLU A 99 5.78 -16.64 16.75
CA GLU A 99 4.51 -16.08 16.31
C GLU A 99 4.65 -14.60 15.92
N VAL A 100 5.40 -13.81 16.74
CA VAL A 100 5.69 -12.39 16.45
C VAL A 100 6.61 -12.26 15.24
N GLU A 101 7.67 -13.06 15.13
CA GLU A 101 8.55 -13.09 13.95
C GLU A 101 7.77 -13.40 12.66
N ASN A 102 6.90 -14.40 12.71
CA ASN A 102 6.08 -14.78 11.56
C ASN A 102 5.05 -13.68 11.18
N LEU A 103 4.46 -13.01 12.17
CA LEU A 103 3.56 -11.88 11.92
C LEU A 103 4.31 -10.73 11.27
N ALA A 104 5.45 -10.32 11.81
CA ALA A 104 6.30 -9.27 11.26
C ALA A 104 6.71 -9.56 9.80
N ALA A 105 7.10 -10.78 9.50
CA ALA A 105 7.45 -11.19 8.14
C ALA A 105 6.24 -11.14 7.17
N ARG A 106 5.01 -11.40 7.65
CA ARG A 106 3.80 -11.26 6.83
C ARG A 106 3.46 -9.80 6.58
N ILE A 107 3.57 -8.94 7.59
CA ILE A 107 3.38 -7.49 7.46
C ILE A 107 4.35 -6.92 6.41
N GLU A 108 5.65 -7.24 6.50
CA GLU A 108 6.64 -6.80 5.54
C GLU A 108 6.29 -7.25 4.12
N LYS A 109 5.95 -8.52 3.94
CA LYS A 109 5.58 -9.09 2.63
C LYS A 109 4.31 -8.47 2.03
N ALA A 110 3.37 -8.06 2.86
CA ALA A 110 2.13 -7.42 2.40
C ALA A 110 2.36 -5.96 2.02
N GLN A 111 3.04 -5.19 2.87
CA GLN A 111 3.12 -3.73 2.72
C GLN A 111 4.18 -3.27 1.69
N ASP A 112 5.24 -4.03 1.43
CA ASP A 112 6.28 -3.66 0.45
C ASP A 112 5.72 -3.50 -0.99
N PRO A 113 4.89 -4.42 -1.54
CA PRO A 113 4.26 -4.23 -2.83
C PRO A 113 3.23 -3.09 -2.85
N GLU A 114 2.58 -2.77 -1.72
CA GLU A 114 1.63 -1.66 -1.61
C GLU A 114 2.36 -0.31 -1.74
N ILE A 115 3.51 -0.14 -1.09
CA ILE A 115 4.40 1.01 -1.28
C ILE A 115 4.78 1.17 -2.75
N THR A 116 5.17 0.08 -3.41
CA THR A 116 5.56 0.08 -4.82
C THR A 116 4.38 0.53 -5.71
N THR A 117 3.20 0.05 -5.43
CA THR A 117 1.96 0.40 -6.15
C THR A 117 1.63 1.88 -6.03
N MET A 118 1.60 2.41 -4.80
CA MET A 118 1.32 3.82 -4.54
C MET A 118 2.39 4.76 -5.12
N THR A 119 3.66 4.37 -5.05
CA THR A 119 4.76 5.09 -5.69
C THR A 119 4.58 5.17 -7.21
N GLY A 120 4.12 4.07 -7.81
CA GLY A 120 3.80 4.03 -9.25
C GLY A 120 2.66 4.98 -9.61
N TRP A 121 1.64 5.10 -8.78
CA TRP A 121 0.53 6.05 -9.02
C TRP A 121 1.01 7.49 -8.94
N LEU A 122 1.69 7.89 -7.87
CA LEU A 122 2.21 9.26 -7.73
C LEU A 122 3.11 9.65 -8.91
N THR A 123 4.00 8.75 -9.32
CA THR A 123 4.86 8.97 -10.49
C THR A 123 4.04 9.15 -11.77
N ALA A 124 3.01 8.33 -11.99
CA ALA A 124 2.15 8.41 -13.17
C ALA A 124 1.28 9.67 -13.20
N TRP A 125 0.95 10.21 -12.02
CA TRP A 125 0.18 11.45 -11.87
C TRP A 125 1.04 12.71 -11.93
N GLY A 126 2.39 12.55 -11.84
CA GLY A 126 3.34 13.68 -11.78
C GLY A 126 3.39 14.35 -10.42
N GLU A 127 3.01 13.61 -9.38
CA GLU A 127 2.99 14.06 -7.99
C GLU A 127 4.27 13.64 -7.26
N ASP A 128 4.61 14.37 -6.19
CA ASP A 128 5.80 14.10 -5.39
C ASP A 128 5.67 12.77 -4.64
N VAL A 129 6.69 11.92 -4.81
CA VAL A 129 6.83 10.67 -4.05
C VAL A 129 7.58 10.98 -2.74
N PRO A 130 7.03 10.65 -1.57
CA PRO A 130 7.73 10.84 -0.30
C PRO A 130 9.08 10.13 -0.28
N GLU A 131 10.14 10.87 0.06
CA GLU A 131 11.48 10.29 0.19
C GLU A 131 11.56 9.34 1.41
N PRO A 132 12.37 8.27 1.34
CA PRO A 132 12.66 7.46 2.51
C PRO A 132 13.35 8.32 3.57
N VAL A 133 12.81 8.32 4.80
CA VAL A 133 13.50 8.97 5.92
C VAL A 133 14.78 8.18 6.20
N ALA A 134 15.95 8.83 6.09
CA ALA A 134 17.20 8.17 6.40
C ALA A 134 17.23 7.79 7.89
N PRO A 135 17.58 6.54 8.26
CA PRO A 135 17.54 6.06 9.65
C PRO A 135 18.45 6.83 10.62
N ASN A 136 19.23 7.79 10.14
CA ASN A 136 20.12 8.66 10.91
C ASN A 136 19.85 10.16 10.70
N ALA A 137 18.69 10.56 10.20
CA ALA A 137 18.30 11.96 10.23
C ALA A 137 18.07 12.38 11.70
N SER A 138 19.14 12.77 12.39
CA SER A 138 19.03 13.47 13.67
C SER A 138 18.06 14.64 13.51
N PRO A 139 17.11 14.83 14.43
CA PRO A 139 16.15 15.94 14.38
C PRO A 139 16.77 17.34 14.51
N GLY A 140 18.07 17.48 14.22
CA GLY A 140 18.85 18.71 14.39
C GLY A 140 19.77 19.09 13.23
N ALA A 141 19.77 18.40 12.08
CA ALA A 141 20.76 18.62 11.02
C ALA A 141 20.22 19.19 9.70
N THR A 142 18.99 19.69 9.67
CA THR A 142 18.50 20.49 8.54
C THR A 142 18.35 21.93 8.99
N GLU A 143 19.17 22.84 8.42
CA GLU A 143 18.96 24.29 8.49
C GLU A 143 17.49 24.57 8.08
N PRO A 144 16.77 25.42 8.84
CA PRO A 144 15.36 25.69 8.56
C PRO A 144 15.25 26.44 7.23
N MET A 145 14.91 25.74 6.16
CA MET A 145 14.45 26.38 4.94
C MET A 145 13.11 27.05 5.24
N PRO A 146 12.97 28.37 5.03
CA PRO A 146 11.73 29.07 5.32
C PRO A 146 10.62 28.59 4.38
N GLY A 147 9.67 27.81 4.94
CA GLY A 147 8.46 27.40 4.24
C GLY A 147 8.18 25.92 4.12
N MET A 148 9.07 25.02 4.59
CA MET A 148 8.76 23.60 4.73
C MET A 148 8.49 23.28 6.20
N ASP A 149 7.24 23.05 6.50
CA ASP A 149 6.79 22.57 7.79
C ASP A 149 7.16 21.06 7.87
N HIS A 150 8.27 20.76 8.57
CA HIS A 150 8.73 19.37 8.80
C HIS A 150 7.89 18.63 9.86
N SER A 151 6.80 19.21 10.31
CA SER A 151 5.83 18.60 11.22
C SER A 151 4.86 17.64 10.52
N GLY A 152 4.95 17.46 9.20
CA GLY A 152 4.02 16.63 8.43
C GLY A 152 4.04 15.13 8.74
N HIS A 153 5.04 14.63 9.47
CA HIS A 153 5.11 13.21 9.85
C HIS A 153 4.64 12.94 11.28
N LEU A 154 4.71 13.93 12.18
CA LEU A 154 4.28 13.80 13.58
C LEU A 154 2.77 13.93 13.79
N GLY A 155 1.99 14.09 12.72
CA GLY A 155 0.54 14.29 12.78
C GLY A 155 -0.29 13.22 12.07
N MET A 156 0.33 12.18 11.50
CA MET A 156 -0.42 11.09 10.87
C MET A 156 -0.93 10.11 11.93
N PRO A 157 -2.19 9.63 11.83
CA PRO A 157 -2.75 8.69 12.78
C PRO A 157 -1.86 7.43 12.93
N GLY A 158 -1.59 7.02 14.15
CA GLY A 158 -0.87 5.77 14.44
C GLY A 158 0.63 5.77 14.20
N MET A 159 1.24 6.87 13.73
CA MET A 159 2.69 6.94 13.55
C MET A 159 3.42 7.02 14.89
N MET A 160 4.46 6.20 15.01
CA MET A 160 5.38 6.23 16.16
C MET A 160 6.35 7.39 16.02
N ASP A 161 6.64 8.03 17.14
CA ASP A 161 7.67 9.08 17.16
C ASP A 161 9.09 8.50 17.27
N GLY A 162 10.10 9.37 17.19
CA GLY A 162 11.50 8.94 17.24
C GLY A 162 11.91 8.36 18.61
N GLN A 163 11.20 8.69 19.69
CA GLN A 163 11.45 8.12 21.02
C GLN A 163 10.87 6.69 21.08
N ASP A 164 9.68 6.50 20.60
CA ASP A 164 9.01 5.19 20.51
C ASP A 164 9.85 4.21 19.70
N MET A 165 10.31 4.63 18.53
CA MET A 165 11.17 3.81 17.67
C MET A 165 12.49 3.47 18.37
N ALA A 166 13.13 4.44 19.05
CA ALA A 166 14.36 4.19 19.78
C ALA A 166 14.15 3.29 21.01
N GLU A 167 12.98 3.28 21.63
CA GLU A 167 12.65 2.35 22.72
C GLU A 167 12.44 0.93 22.16
N LEU A 168 11.75 0.79 21.04
CA LEU A 168 11.57 -0.50 20.37
C LEU A 168 12.92 -1.10 19.93
N GLU A 169 13.80 -0.30 19.37
CA GLU A 169 15.16 -0.72 19.00
C GLU A 169 16.00 -1.26 20.16
N ARG A 170 15.82 -0.72 21.37
CA ARG A 170 16.55 -1.16 22.57
C ARG A 170 15.92 -2.38 23.23
N ALA A 171 14.65 -2.62 22.99
CA ALA A 171 13.92 -3.75 23.55
C ALA A 171 14.40 -5.08 22.94
N SER A 172 14.23 -6.16 23.68
CA SER A 172 14.50 -7.52 23.21
C SER A 172 13.66 -8.55 23.97
N GLY A 173 13.53 -9.74 23.41
CA GLY A 173 12.78 -10.83 24.01
C GLY A 173 11.31 -10.46 24.20
N ARG A 174 10.70 -10.91 25.29
CA ARG A 174 9.28 -10.65 25.58
C ARG A 174 8.94 -9.16 25.71
N ALA A 175 9.90 -8.32 26.14
CA ALA A 175 9.67 -6.88 26.21
C ALA A 175 9.51 -6.29 24.81
N PHE A 176 10.36 -6.73 23.88
CA PHE A 176 10.20 -6.39 22.47
C PHE A 176 8.84 -6.87 21.92
N ASP A 177 8.49 -8.14 22.13
CA ASP A 177 7.23 -8.71 21.62
C ASP A 177 6.01 -7.88 22.08
N THR A 178 5.95 -7.54 23.37
CA THR A 178 4.84 -6.76 23.91
C THR A 178 4.80 -5.34 23.34
N MET A 179 5.96 -4.69 23.24
CA MET A 179 6.08 -3.33 22.70
C MET A 179 5.73 -3.31 21.23
N PHE A 180 6.34 -4.17 20.42
CA PHE A 180 6.07 -4.32 18.99
C PHE A 180 4.59 -4.52 18.71
N LEU A 181 3.94 -5.48 19.40
CA LEU A 181 2.52 -5.76 19.19
C LEU A 181 1.63 -4.58 19.58
N THR A 182 1.97 -3.87 20.66
CA THR A 182 1.18 -2.71 21.13
C THR A 182 1.29 -1.56 20.14
N MET A 183 2.51 -1.20 19.75
CA MET A 183 2.77 -0.12 18.80
C MET A 183 2.21 -0.43 17.41
N MET A 184 2.34 -1.69 16.95
CA MET A 184 1.83 -2.10 15.65
C MET A 184 0.30 -2.13 15.60
N VAL A 185 -0.40 -2.38 16.72
CA VAL A 185 -1.86 -2.21 16.80
C VAL A 185 -2.24 -0.76 16.58
N GLU A 186 -1.62 0.19 17.29
CA GLU A 186 -1.88 1.63 17.15
C GLU A 186 -1.56 2.12 15.74
N HIS A 187 -0.45 1.63 15.18
CA HIS A 187 -0.03 1.92 13.82
C HIS A 187 -1.06 1.43 12.78
N HIS A 188 -1.53 0.20 12.90
CA HIS A 188 -2.55 -0.37 12.02
C HIS A 188 -3.91 0.34 12.14
N GLU A 189 -4.31 0.73 13.35
CA GLU A 189 -5.52 1.54 13.56
C GLU A 189 -5.44 2.87 12.79
N GLY A 190 -4.28 3.52 12.77
CA GLY A 190 -4.04 4.72 11.98
C GLY A 190 -4.14 4.49 10.47
N ALA A 191 -3.58 3.40 9.95
CA ALA A 191 -3.71 3.04 8.54
C ALA A 191 -5.16 2.76 8.14
N VAL A 192 -5.93 2.07 9.01
CA VAL A 192 -7.36 1.82 8.79
C VAL A 192 -8.16 3.13 8.71
N GLU A 193 -7.85 4.13 9.54
CA GLU A 193 -8.46 5.45 9.49
C GLU A 193 -8.16 6.15 8.15
N MET A 194 -6.88 6.17 7.74
CA MET A 194 -6.46 6.78 6.47
C MET A 194 -7.11 6.08 5.27
N ALA A 195 -7.13 4.75 5.26
CA ALA A 195 -7.75 3.96 4.21
C ALA A 195 -9.29 4.13 4.18
N GLY A 196 -9.94 4.25 5.34
CA GLY A 196 -11.37 4.57 5.43
C GLY A 196 -11.71 5.93 4.81
N THR A 197 -10.85 6.92 4.98
CA THR A 197 -11.00 8.23 4.33
C THR A 197 -10.87 8.12 2.81
N GLU A 198 -9.91 7.33 2.32
CA GLU A 198 -9.74 7.07 0.89
C GLU A 198 -10.95 6.35 0.29
N GLN A 199 -11.51 5.36 0.97
CA GLN A 199 -12.74 4.69 0.52
C GLN A 199 -13.92 5.67 0.35
N ALA A 200 -14.04 6.64 1.26
CA ALA A 200 -15.14 7.60 1.29
C ALA A 200 -14.96 8.74 0.28
N GLU A 201 -13.76 9.26 0.12
CA GLU A 201 -13.48 10.54 -0.54
C GLU A 201 -12.60 10.40 -1.80
N GLY A 202 -11.90 9.26 -1.96
CA GLY A 202 -11.08 8.96 -3.13
C GLY A 202 -11.92 8.76 -4.40
N ARG A 203 -11.30 9.04 -5.54
CA ARG A 203 -11.93 8.91 -6.86
C ARG A 203 -11.32 7.82 -7.72
N TYR A 204 -10.02 7.55 -7.55
CA TYR A 204 -9.31 6.57 -8.34
C TYR A 204 -9.67 5.16 -7.87
N ALA A 205 -10.37 4.40 -8.70
CA ALA A 205 -10.89 3.09 -8.34
C ALA A 205 -9.81 2.10 -7.82
N PRO A 206 -8.58 2.05 -8.40
CA PRO A 206 -7.52 1.20 -7.85
C PRO A 206 -7.04 1.62 -6.45
N ALA A 207 -6.99 2.94 -6.13
CA ALA A 207 -6.60 3.40 -4.79
C ALA A 207 -7.66 3.04 -3.75
N ARG A 208 -8.94 3.22 -4.08
CA ARG A 208 -10.06 2.79 -3.23
C ARG A 208 -10.09 1.29 -3.01
N ALA A 209 -9.76 0.50 -4.04
CA ALA A 209 -9.67 -0.96 -3.92
C ALA A 209 -8.51 -1.37 -3.00
N LEU A 210 -7.34 -0.74 -3.15
CA LEU A 210 -6.22 -0.96 -2.23
C LEU A 210 -6.58 -0.56 -0.79
N ALA A 211 -7.28 0.55 -0.60
CA ALA A 211 -7.75 0.97 0.72
C ALA A 211 -8.69 -0.07 1.36
N ASP A 212 -9.57 -0.72 0.57
CA ASP A 212 -10.43 -1.80 1.04
C ASP A 212 -9.63 -3.04 1.47
N ASP A 213 -8.63 -3.41 0.68
CA ASP A 213 -7.71 -4.52 0.99
C ASP A 213 -6.91 -4.22 2.27
N ILE A 214 -6.37 -2.99 2.44
CA ILE A 214 -5.66 -2.54 3.65
C ILE A 214 -6.58 -2.64 4.88
N VAL A 215 -7.79 -2.10 4.83
CA VAL A 215 -8.75 -2.16 5.95
C VAL A 215 -9.02 -3.61 6.34
N THR A 216 -9.23 -4.49 5.36
CA THR A 216 -9.53 -5.91 5.60
C THR A 216 -8.33 -6.63 6.22
N ALA A 217 -7.15 -6.48 5.64
CA ALA A 217 -5.93 -7.16 6.09
C ALA A 217 -5.51 -6.67 7.47
N GLN A 218 -5.45 -5.35 7.67
CA GLN A 218 -4.95 -4.79 8.92
C GLN A 218 -5.91 -4.99 10.10
N ASN A 219 -7.22 -5.02 9.90
CA ASN A 219 -8.16 -5.42 10.96
C ASN A 219 -7.96 -6.89 11.38
N ALA A 220 -7.63 -7.78 10.45
CA ALA A 220 -7.31 -9.17 10.78
C ALA A 220 -6.00 -9.26 11.60
N GLU A 221 -4.98 -8.48 11.23
CA GLU A 221 -3.70 -8.40 11.94
C GLU A 221 -3.85 -7.77 13.33
N ILE A 222 -4.65 -6.70 13.49
CA ILE A 222 -5.02 -6.11 14.79
C ILE A 222 -5.65 -7.19 15.70
N THR A 223 -6.56 -8.00 15.15
CA THR A 223 -7.20 -9.09 15.89
C THR A 223 -6.18 -10.13 16.35
N GLU A 224 -5.24 -10.52 15.48
CA GLU A 224 -4.16 -11.46 15.80
C GLU A 224 -3.23 -10.88 16.87
N MET A 225 -2.78 -9.62 16.72
CA MET A 225 -1.92 -8.93 17.68
C MET A 225 -2.55 -8.81 19.07
N ASN A 226 -3.82 -8.43 19.14
CA ASN A 226 -4.56 -8.36 20.40
C ASN A 226 -4.67 -9.73 21.07
N LYS A 227 -4.86 -10.80 20.30
CA LYS A 227 -4.85 -12.17 20.82
C LYS A 227 -3.46 -12.56 21.37
N LEU A 228 -2.37 -12.20 20.68
CA LEU A 228 -1.01 -12.45 21.15
C LEU A 228 -0.69 -11.65 22.42
N LEU A 229 -1.24 -10.44 22.57
CA LEU A 229 -1.18 -9.62 23.79
C LEU A 229 -2.06 -10.17 24.93
N GLY A 230 -2.85 -11.21 24.71
CA GLY A 230 -3.80 -11.75 25.70
C GLY A 230 -5.03 -10.88 25.93
N LYS A 231 -5.29 -9.89 25.06
CA LYS A 231 -6.52 -9.09 25.06
C LYS A 231 -7.67 -9.91 24.43
N LYS A 232 -8.90 -9.74 24.95
CA LYS A 232 -10.09 -10.45 24.48
C LYS A 232 -10.92 -9.56 23.57
#